data_c3cdbd6414df3afab019205a9640c3c0
#
_entry.id   c3cdbd6414df3afab019205a9640c3c0
#
_cell.length_a   1.000
_cell.length_b   1.000
_cell.length_c   1.000
_cell.angle_alpha   90.00
_cell.angle_beta   90.00
_cell.angle_gamma   90.00
#
_symmetry.space_group_name_H-M   'P 1'
#
loop_
_entity.id
_entity.type
_entity.pdbx_description
1 polymer ?
#
loop_
_entity_poly.entity_id
_entity_poly.type
_entity_poly.pdbx_seq_one_letter_code
_entity_poly.pdbx_strand_id
1 'polypeptide(L)'
;MTLKLLAALAGALLGLPALADGLPPNVLKALKAAQIPAASVAVVVQPVDAATPLVAHNAAPAMNPASVMKLLTTYAALDLLGPAYTWKTTAWIETPAVDGVLNGNLYLKGSGDPRFAIEHLAGLLRQLRVRGIQHIAGDIVLDRTVFNVPSIDPGAFDDKPMRPYNVGPDGLLINFRALRFTLQPDNGKPRLLQETPSEGLRLDNRLRSADGGCGSDWKERIDVRLTPENNGNRLEFNGSYSPLCGEKTLNLAPLPADAHSSGLLRALWKELGGSLAGQVRGGGIPLGSKLVASHESPPLADAVRDINKFSNNVMARQVFLTLGNDTAPATPERARQRVTDWLNGRGLRFAELVLDNGSGLSRSERISADSLNRLLLDAWKNPVMPEFISSMPIVGIDGTMKKRLNGSDATGRAHIKTGTLDGVKTAAGYALDAQGRRYAVTFLINHPKAQAGSAAIDALLVWVAQRRVGEKAPLLENE
;
A
#
# COMPACT_ATOMS: atom_id res chain seq x y z
N MET A 1 61.50 -11.42 -58.29
CA MET A 1 60.90 -10.31 -57.48
C MET A 1 59.56 -10.77 -57.00
N THR A 2 59.53 -11.26 -55.78
CA THR A 2 58.32 -11.83 -55.18
C THR A 2 57.86 -10.90 -54.06
N LEU A 3 56.67 -10.31 -54.24
CA LEU A 3 56.02 -9.41 -53.29
C LEU A 3 55.22 -10.25 -52.27
N LYS A 4 55.59 -10.22 -50.99
CA LYS A 4 54.88 -10.86 -49.88
C LYS A 4 53.79 -9.88 -49.37
N LEU A 5 52.53 -10.23 -49.52
CA LEU A 5 51.40 -9.59 -48.85
C LEU A 5 51.30 -10.16 -47.45
N LEU A 6 51.47 -9.32 -46.41
CA LEU A 6 51.07 -9.62 -45.05
C LEU A 6 49.62 -9.18 -44.82
N ALA A 7 48.73 -10.14 -44.61
CA ALA A 7 47.37 -9.88 -44.17
C ALA A 7 47.37 -9.82 -42.63
N ALA A 8 47.08 -8.65 -42.06
CA ALA A 8 46.87 -8.46 -40.66
C ALA A 8 45.41 -8.84 -40.33
N LEU A 9 45.19 -9.98 -39.67
CA LEU A 9 43.89 -10.34 -39.04
C LEU A 9 43.74 -9.59 -37.74
N ALA A 10 42.95 -8.51 -37.75
CA ALA A 10 42.48 -7.88 -36.52
C ALA A 10 41.33 -8.73 -35.96
N GLY A 11 41.67 -9.55 -34.95
CA GLY A 11 40.66 -10.29 -34.18
C GLY A 11 39.86 -9.35 -33.28
N ALA A 12 38.62 -9.04 -33.70
CA ALA A 12 37.64 -8.44 -32.81
C ALA A 12 37.25 -9.46 -31.74
N LEU A 13 37.85 -9.33 -30.56
CA LEU A 13 37.35 -9.97 -29.35
C LEU A 13 36.00 -9.36 -29.02
N LEU A 14 34.93 -9.96 -29.53
CA LEU A 14 33.60 -9.79 -29.03
C LEU A 14 33.57 -10.36 -27.61
N GLY A 15 33.73 -9.49 -26.62
CA GLY A 15 33.52 -9.85 -25.23
C GLY A 15 32.09 -10.32 -25.06
N LEU A 16 31.89 -11.64 -24.96
CA LEU A 16 30.64 -12.21 -24.48
C LEU A 16 30.31 -11.57 -23.13
N PRO A 17 29.07 -11.06 -22.90
CA PRO A 17 28.69 -10.57 -21.61
C PRO A 17 28.83 -11.73 -20.63
N ALA A 18 29.63 -11.57 -19.60
CA ALA A 18 29.69 -12.50 -18.49
C ALA A 18 28.30 -12.54 -17.86
N LEU A 19 27.54 -13.61 -18.10
CA LEU A 19 26.35 -13.94 -17.34
C LEU A 19 26.79 -14.11 -15.88
N ALA A 20 26.42 -13.17 -15.04
CA ALA A 20 26.75 -13.21 -13.61
C ALA A 20 25.79 -14.18 -12.91
N ASP A 21 26.02 -15.47 -13.08
CA ASP A 21 25.27 -16.56 -12.45
C ASP A 21 25.75 -16.78 -11.00
N GLY A 22 25.49 -15.85 -10.10
CA GLY A 22 25.86 -16.09 -8.72
C GLY A 22 25.36 -15.02 -7.74
N LEU A 23 24.78 -15.48 -6.61
CA LEU A 23 24.50 -14.60 -5.48
C LEU A 23 25.80 -14.22 -4.76
N PRO A 24 25.91 -12.97 -4.21
CA PRO A 24 27.03 -12.59 -3.39
C PRO A 24 27.25 -13.55 -2.20
N PRO A 25 28.52 -13.86 -1.80
CA PRO A 25 28.81 -14.85 -0.76
C PRO A 25 28.12 -14.56 0.58
N ASN A 26 28.01 -13.29 0.99
CA ASN A 26 27.31 -12.88 2.21
C ASN A 26 25.79 -13.12 2.13
N VAL A 27 25.19 -13.00 0.94
CA VAL A 27 23.78 -13.36 0.69
C VAL A 27 23.57 -14.87 0.82
N LEU A 28 24.45 -15.67 0.18
CA LEU A 28 24.42 -17.14 0.29
C LEU A 28 24.57 -17.60 1.75
N LYS A 29 25.51 -17.00 2.49
CA LYS A 29 25.70 -17.28 3.92
C LYS A 29 24.45 -17.00 4.73
N ALA A 30 23.78 -15.87 4.49
CA ALA A 30 22.57 -15.49 5.18
C ALA A 30 21.38 -16.42 4.82
N LEU A 31 21.24 -16.81 3.55
CA LEU A 31 20.22 -17.79 3.11
C LEU A 31 20.46 -19.16 3.76
N LYS A 32 21.68 -19.62 3.82
CA LYS A 32 22.06 -20.89 4.48
C LYS A 32 21.69 -20.86 5.97
N ALA A 33 22.03 -19.77 6.67
CA ALA A 33 21.67 -19.58 8.08
C ALA A 33 20.16 -19.56 8.30
N ALA A 34 19.39 -19.00 7.37
CA ALA A 34 17.92 -18.99 7.38
C ALA A 34 17.31 -20.33 6.92
N GLN A 35 18.13 -21.31 6.48
CA GLN A 35 17.68 -22.57 5.88
C GLN A 35 16.75 -22.35 4.68
N ILE A 36 17.06 -21.39 3.83
CA ILE A 36 16.32 -21.07 2.60
C ILE A 36 17.19 -21.51 1.41
N PRO A 37 16.73 -22.48 0.60
CA PRO A 37 17.45 -22.88 -0.61
C PRO A 37 17.54 -21.74 -1.62
N ALA A 38 18.68 -21.59 -2.30
CA ALA A 38 18.86 -20.58 -3.36
C ALA A 38 17.82 -20.72 -4.49
N ALA A 39 17.32 -21.92 -4.75
CA ALA A 39 16.25 -22.18 -5.72
C ALA A 39 14.90 -21.51 -5.36
N SER A 40 14.69 -21.16 -4.09
CA SER A 40 13.48 -20.45 -3.61
C SER A 40 13.62 -18.92 -3.64
N VAL A 41 14.69 -18.42 -4.27
CA VAL A 41 15.05 -17.01 -4.28
C VAL A 41 15.25 -16.54 -5.72
N ALA A 42 14.78 -15.34 -6.04
CA ALA A 42 15.09 -14.64 -7.29
C ALA A 42 15.68 -13.27 -6.98
N VAL A 43 16.82 -12.96 -7.61
CA VAL A 43 17.55 -11.70 -7.39
C VAL A 43 17.99 -11.10 -8.72
N VAL A 44 17.73 -9.81 -8.90
CA VAL A 44 18.32 -9.02 -9.98
C VAL A 44 18.92 -7.74 -9.38
N VAL A 45 20.16 -7.46 -9.73
CA VAL A 45 20.84 -6.18 -9.44
C VAL A 45 21.42 -5.64 -10.73
N GLN A 46 20.98 -4.46 -11.15
CA GLN A 46 21.40 -3.86 -12.42
C GLN A 46 21.70 -2.37 -12.27
N PRO A 47 22.85 -1.86 -12.73
CA PRO A 47 23.05 -0.42 -12.85
C PRO A 47 21.98 0.18 -13.75
N VAL A 48 21.42 1.33 -13.37
CA VAL A 48 20.29 1.95 -14.11
C VAL A 48 20.70 2.45 -15.51
N ASP A 49 21.99 2.59 -15.74
CA ASP A 49 22.63 3.02 -16.99
C ASP A 49 23.26 1.86 -17.79
N ALA A 50 23.15 0.62 -17.32
CA ALA A 50 23.71 -0.55 -18.00
C ALA A 50 22.64 -1.39 -18.71
N ALA A 51 23.02 -2.03 -19.82
CA ALA A 51 22.13 -2.91 -20.57
C ALA A 51 21.95 -4.29 -19.91
N THR A 52 22.93 -4.74 -19.14
CA THR A 52 22.93 -6.08 -18.53
C THR A 52 22.98 -6.01 -17.00
N PRO A 53 22.35 -6.95 -16.31
CA PRO A 53 22.42 -7.04 -14.85
C PRO A 53 23.82 -7.46 -14.38
N LEU A 54 24.19 -7.00 -13.20
CA LEU A 54 25.35 -7.40 -12.45
C LEU A 54 25.13 -8.76 -11.75
N VAL A 55 23.90 -8.97 -11.26
CA VAL A 55 23.44 -10.23 -10.67
C VAL A 55 22.09 -10.55 -11.30
N ALA A 56 21.94 -11.78 -11.78
CA ALA A 56 20.67 -12.33 -12.29
C ALA A 56 20.56 -13.78 -11.85
N HIS A 57 19.94 -14.01 -10.67
CA HIS A 57 19.73 -15.34 -10.12
C HIS A 57 18.24 -15.68 -10.14
N ASN A 58 17.86 -16.78 -10.78
CA ASN A 58 16.47 -17.22 -10.95
C ASN A 58 15.54 -16.04 -11.39
N ALA A 59 16.01 -15.20 -12.32
CA ALA A 59 15.36 -13.94 -12.65
C ALA A 59 14.00 -14.11 -13.36
N ALA A 60 13.83 -15.18 -14.16
CA ALA A 60 12.68 -15.41 -15.02
C ALA A 60 11.45 -16.07 -14.37
N PRO A 61 11.55 -16.96 -13.35
CA PRO A 61 10.37 -17.58 -12.75
C PRO A 61 9.41 -16.58 -12.11
N ALA A 62 8.11 -16.79 -12.36
CA ALA A 62 7.04 -16.01 -11.73
C ALA A 62 6.93 -16.35 -10.24
N MET A 63 7.08 -15.36 -9.37
CA MET A 63 7.01 -15.49 -7.92
C MET A 63 5.94 -14.58 -7.34
N ASN A 64 5.43 -14.91 -6.15
CA ASN A 64 4.55 -14.00 -5.43
C ASN A 64 5.37 -12.78 -4.95
N PRO A 65 5.02 -11.57 -5.38
CA PRO A 65 5.77 -10.37 -5.05
C PRO A 65 5.42 -9.78 -3.68
N ALA A 66 4.33 -10.20 -3.06
CA ALA A 66 3.73 -9.49 -1.94
C ALA A 66 3.61 -7.98 -2.24
N SER A 67 3.84 -7.14 -1.24
CA SER A 67 3.63 -5.69 -1.38
C SER A 67 4.61 -4.95 -2.31
N VAL A 68 5.61 -5.61 -2.92
CA VAL A 68 6.39 -4.94 -3.98
C VAL A 68 5.58 -4.82 -5.29
N MET A 69 4.45 -5.54 -5.44
CA MET A 69 3.46 -5.29 -6.51
C MET A 69 2.96 -3.85 -6.53
N LYS A 70 2.94 -3.17 -5.38
CA LYS A 70 2.57 -1.75 -5.29
C LYS A 70 3.45 -0.84 -6.16
N LEU A 71 4.69 -1.23 -6.47
CA LEU A 71 5.55 -0.48 -7.37
C LEU A 71 4.97 -0.43 -8.78
N LEU A 72 4.41 -1.55 -9.28
CA LEU A 72 3.71 -1.57 -10.56
C LEU A 72 2.49 -0.65 -10.53
N THR A 73 1.63 -0.80 -9.52
CA THR A 73 0.40 -0.01 -9.37
C THR A 73 0.69 1.49 -9.27
N THR A 74 1.67 1.88 -8.46
CA THR A 74 1.98 3.29 -8.22
C THR A 74 2.72 3.94 -9.37
N TYR A 75 3.58 3.21 -10.06
CA TYR A 75 4.23 3.72 -11.26
C TYR A 75 3.22 3.89 -12.41
N ALA A 76 2.37 2.89 -12.65
CA ALA A 76 1.30 2.99 -13.64
C ALA A 76 0.38 4.19 -13.36
N ALA A 77 0.04 4.43 -12.08
CA ALA A 77 -0.80 5.55 -11.71
C ALA A 77 -0.12 6.91 -11.95
N LEU A 78 1.14 7.06 -11.56
CA LEU A 78 1.89 8.29 -11.80
C LEU A 78 2.04 8.61 -13.29
N ASP A 79 2.27 7.60 -14.12
CA ASP A 79 2.48 7.77 -15.56
C ASP A 79 1.16 8.01 -16.33
N LEU A 80 0.07 7.29 -15.95
CA LEU A 80 -1.22 7.38 -16.65
C LEU A 80 -2.08 8.57 -16.23
N LEU A 81 -2.07 8.92 -14.93
CA LEU A 81 -2.91 9.97 -14.37
C LEU A 81 -2.15 11.29 -14.17
N GLY A 82 -0.83 11.20 -14.05
CA GLY A 82 0.04 12.30 -13.66
C GLY A 82 0.11 12.52 -12.13
N PRO A 83 1.26 13.02 -11.61
CA PRO A 83 1.48 13.21 -10.18
C PRO A 83 0.51 14.21 -9.52
N ALA A 84 -0.02 15.16 -10.29
CA ALA A 84 -0.95 16.20 -9.84
C ALA A 84 -2.42 15.77 -9.85
N TYR A 85 -2.74 14.54 -10.26
CA TYR A 85 -4.12 14.04 -10.27
C TYR A 85 -4.73 14.09 -8.87
N THR A 86 -6.00 14.54 -8.78
CA THR A 86 -6.77 14.64 -7.52
C THR A 86 -8.11 13.93 -7.64
N TRP A 87 -8.66 13.52 -6.50
CA TRP A 87 -10.00 12.97 -6.38
C TRP A 87 -10.95 14.02 -5.80
N LYS A 88 -12.24 13.95 -6.17
CA LYS A 88 -13.27 14.88 -5.68
C LYS A 88 -14.38 14.13 -4.97
N THR A 89 -14.58 14.43 -3.68
CA THR A 89 -15.78 14.02 -2.95
C THR A 89 -16.76 15.20 -2.95
N THR A 90 -17.99 14.98 -3.41
CA THR A 90 -18.94 16.06 -3.67
C THR A 90 -20.26 15.84 -2.92
N ALA A 91 -20.89 16.94 -2.51
CA ALA A 91 -22.19 16.96 -1.85
C ALA A 91 -23.23 17.65 -2.72
N TRP A 92 -24.40 17.03 -2.87
CA TRP A 92 -25.48 17.46 -3.76
C TRP A 92 -26.82 17.47 -3.04
N ILE A 93 -27.73 18.35 -3.49
CA ILE A 93 -29.12 18.46 -3.00
C ILE A 93 -30.06 18.65 -4.18
N GLU A 94 -31.34 18.26 -4.03
CA GLU A 94 -32.36 18.47 -5.05
C GLU A 94 -32.95 19.87 -4.94
N THR A 95 -33.19 20.33 -3.71
CA THR A 95 -33.78 21.66 -3.41
C THR A 95 -32.92 22.41 -2.40
N PRO A 96 -32.83 23.73 -2.48
CA PRO A 96 -32.14 24.53 -1.48
C PRO A 96 -32.71 24.36 -0.07
N ALA A 97 -31.87 24.50 0.95
CA ALA A 97 -32.32 24.58 2.33
C ALA A 97 -33.08 25.89 2.56
N VAL A 98 -34.18 25.85 3.34
CA VAL A 98 -34.96 27.01 3.77
C VAL A 98 -34.93 27.07 5.29
N ASP A 99 -34.65 28.23 5.85
CA ASP A 99 -34.55 28.46 7.32
C ASP A 99 -33.70 27.40 8.05
N GLY A 100 -32.63 26.99 7.42
CA GLY A 100 -31.70 25.99 7.96
C GLY A 100 -32.12 24.54 7.75
N VAL A 101 -33.29 24.29 7.14
CA VAL A 101 -33.83 22.94 6.91
C VAL A 101 -33.66 22.53 5.46
N LEU A 102 -32.96 21.44 5.21
CA LEU A 102 -32.99 20.74 3.93
C LEU A 102 -34.17 19.77 3.91
N ASN A 103 -35.27 20.19 3.26
CA ASN A 103 -36.48 19.37 3.04
C ASN A 103 -36.24 18.37 1.90
N GLY A 104 -35.38 17.38 2.10
CA GLY A 104 -34.99 16.41 1.12
C GLY A 104 -33.68 15.70 1.55
N ASN A 105 -33.09 14.99 0.61
CA ASN A 105 -31.89 14.21 0.88
C ASN A 105 -30.62 15.05 0.63
N LEU A 106 -29.57 14.71 1.37
CA LEU A 106 -28.19 15.08 1.08
C LEU A 106 -27.51 13.91 0.38
N TYR A 107 -26.94 14.13 -0.79
CA TYR A 107 -26.21 13.10 -1.54
C TYR A 107 -24.70 13.37 -1.42
N LEU A 108 -23.92 12.36 -1.03
CA LEU A 108 -22.47 12.39 -1.00
C LEU A 108 -21.93 11.44 -2.04
N LYS A 109 -21.19 11.96 -3.04
CA LYS A 109 -20.58 11.15 -4.10
C LYS A 109 -19.07 11.08 -3.94
N GLY A 110 -18.56 9.87 -3.87
CA GLY A 110 -17.13 9.60 -3.92
C GLY A 110 -16.61 9.44 -5.35
N SER A 111 -15.32 9.66 -5.52
CA SER A 111 -14.59 9.36 -6.76
C SER A 111 -13.48 8.31 -6.57
N GLY A 112 -13.52 7.56 -5.46
CA GLY A 112 -12.50 6.57 -5.12
C GLY A 112 -11.27 7.15 -4.41
N ASP A 113 -11.40 8.30 -3.75
CA ASP A 113 -10.30 8.95 -3.02
C ASP A 113 -9.65 7.98 -2.00
N PRO A 114 -8.34 7.65 -2.15
CA PRO A 114 -7.65 6.74 -1.26
C PRO A 114 -7.36 7.36 0.12
N ARG A 115 -7.54 8.68 0.30
CA ARG A 115 -7.16 9.43 1.51
C ARG A 115 -8.30 10.25 2.12
N PHE A 116 -9.55 9.97 1.77
CA PHE A 116 -10.69 10.68 2.35
C PHE A 116 -10.87 10.31 3.83
N ALA A 117 -10.04 10.91 4.68
CA ALA A 117 -10.01 10.70 6.12
C ALA A 117 -11.09 11.52 6.85
N ILE A 118 -11.19 11.32 8.16
CA ILE A 118 -12.20 11.98 9.01
C ILE A 118 -12.13 13.51 8.95
N GLU A 119 -10.92 14.07 8.86
CA GLU A 119 -10.69 15.51 8.79
C GLU A 119 -11.28 16.12 7.50
N HIS A 120 -11.15 15.39 6.39
CA HIS A 120 -11.68 15.79 5.09
C HIS A 120 -13.21 15.74 5.08
N LEU A 121 -13.78 14.67 5.67
CA LEU A 121 -15.22 14.57 5.85
C LEU A 121 -15.76 15.69 6.73
N ALA A 122 -15.14 15.95 7.88
CA ALA A 122 -15.52 17.06 8.78
C ALA A 122 -15.45 18.41 8.06
N GLY A 123 -14.40 18.63 7.23
CA GLY A 123 -14.27 19.81 6.38
C GLY A 123 -15.40 19.97 5.38
N LEU A 124 -15.80 18.87 4.70
CA LEU A 124 -16.92 18.86 3.76
C LEU A 124 -18.27 19.14 4.47
N LEU A 125 -18.51 18.50 5.61
CA LEU A 125 -19.72 18.74 6.41
C LEU A 125 -19.78 20.16 6.95
N ARG A 126 -18.65 20.74 7.36
CA ARG A 126 -18.57 22.15 7.77
C ARG A 126 -18.96 23.09 6.64
N GLN A 127 -18.56 22.81 5.38
CA GLN A 127 -18.99 23.62 4.24
C GLN A 127 -20.52 23.65 4.11
N LEU A 128 -21.20 22.52 4.36
CA LEU A 128 -22.66 22.47 4.37
C LEU A 128 -23.26 23.33 5.48
N ARG A 129 -22.69 23.29 6.69
CA ARG A 129 -23.09 24.16 7.81
C ARG A 129 -22.96 25.65 7.47
N VAL A 130 -21.85 26.07 6.91
CA VAL A 130 -21.61 27.46 6.49
C VAL A 130 -22.59 27.90 5.40
N ARG A 131 -23.08 26.99 4.57
CA ARG A 131 -24.11 27.25 3.55
C ARG A 131 -25.54 27.22 4.10
N GLY A 132 -25.68 27.16 5.41
CA GLY A 132 -26.96 27.29 6.11
C GLY A 132 -27.72 25.97 6.32
N ILE A 133 -27.18 24.81 5.95
CA ILE A 133 -27.82 23.53 6.23
C ILE A 133 -27.59 23.17 7.71
N GLN A 134 -28.68 23.17 8.51
CA GLN A 134 -28.65 22.83 9.93
C GLN A 134 -29.35 21.51 10.23
N HIS A 135 -30.48 21.29 9.62
CA HIS A 135 -31.28 20.09 9.75
C HIS A 135 -31.48 19.41 8.39
N ILE A 136 -31.22 18.12 8.30
CA ILE A 136 -31.51 17.27 7.13
C ILE A 136 -32.75 16.47 7.47
N ALA A 137 -33.89 16.79 6.82
CA ALA A 137 -35.18 16.12 7.06
C ALA A 137 -35.25 14.74 6.37
N GLY A 138 -34.59 14.60 5.22
CA GLY A 138 -34.47 13.34 4.49
C GLY A 138 -33.22 12.53 4.90
N ASP A 139 -32.73 11.71 3.97
CA ASP A 139 -31.61 10.81 4.15
C ASP A 139 -30.27 11.46 3.75
N ILE A 140 -29.16 10.92 4.26
CA ILE A 140 -27.86 11.06 3.63
C ILE A 140 -27.65 9.85 2.72
N VAL A 141 -27.55 10.09 1.42
CA VAL A 141 -27.42 9.06 0.38
C VAL A 141 -25.98 9.00 -0.10
N LEU A 142 -25.35 7.82 -0.06
CA LEU A 142 -23.95 7.60 -0.39
C LEU A 142 -23.83 7.04 -1.80
N ASP A 143 -23.39 7.84 -2.75
CA ASP A 143 -23.10 7.42 -4.13
C ASP A 143 -21.66 6.89 -4.24
N ARG A 144 -21.58 5.57 -4.39
CA ARG A 144 -20.33 4.81 -4.56
C ARG A 144 -20.14 4.29 -5.99
N THR A 145 -20.97 4.73 -6.93
CA THR A 145 -21.12 4.14 -8.27
C THR A 145 -19.89 4.27 -9.16
N VAL A 146 -18.87 5.06 -8.75
CA VAL A 146 -17.58 5.15 -9.44
C VAL A 146 -16.85 3.80 -9.51
N PHE A 147 -17.08 2.92 -8.55
CA PHE A 147 -16.57 1.55 -8.53
C PHE A 147 -17.71 0.54 -8.58
N ASN A 148 -17.56 -0.47 -9.41
CA ASN A 148 -18.42 -1.65 -9.43
C ASN A 148 -17.58 -2.86 -9.03
N VAL A 149 -17.53 -3.10 -7.73
CA VAL A 149 -16.67 -4.14 -7.14
C VAL A 149 -17.54 -5.13 -6.34
N PRO A 150 -17.21 -6.44 -6.39
CA PRO A 150 -17.90 -7.41 -5.55
C PRO A 150 -17.61 -7.13 -4.07
N SER A 151 -18.55 -7.54 -3.22
CA SER A 151 -18.30 -7.56 -1.78
C SER A 151 -17.15 -8.50 -1.46
N ILE A 152 -16.20 -8.02 -0.66
CA ILE A 152 -15.03 -8.79 -0.23
C ILE A 152 -15.23 -9.19 1.23
N ASP A 153 -15.07 -10.47 1.54
CA ASP A 153 -14.94 -10.93 2.92
C ASP A 153 -13.58 -10.49 3.47
N PRO A 154 -13.54 -9.62 4.49
CA PRO A 154 -12.28 -9.17 5.07
C PRO A 154 -11.49 -10.29 5.77
N GLY A 155 -12.13 -11.41 6.12
CA GLY A 155 -11.47 -12.58 6.71
C GLY A 155 -10.80 -13.50 5.70
N ALA A 156 -11.19 -13.47 4.43
CA ALA A 156 -10.80 -14.45 3.42
C ALA A 156 -9.28 -14.58 3.19
N PHE A 157 -8.49 -13.56 3.50
CA PHE A 157 -7.05 -13.60 3.25
C PHE A 157 -6.24 -14.29 4.38
N ASP A 158 -6.55 -13.99 5.65
CA ASP A 158 -5.73 -14.39 6.81
C ASP A 158 -6.54 -14.59 8.11
N ASP A 159 -7.85 -14.78 8.02
CA ASP A 159 -8.77 -14.96 9.15
C ASP A 159 -8.78 -13.78 10.17
N LYS A 160 -8.38 -12.57 9.71
CA LYS A 160 -8.32 -11.36 10.53
C LYS A 160 -9.26 -10.25 10.00
N PRO A 161 -10.59 -10.45 10.04
CA PRO A 161 -11.55 -9.55 9.38
C PRO A 161 -11.54 -8.12 9.90
N MET A 162 -11.13 -7.90 11.15
CA MET A 162 -11.10 -6.56 11.76
C MET A 162 -9.80 -5.79 11.51
N ARG A 163 -8.84 -6.37 10.78
CA ARG A 163 -7.59 -5.66 10.45
C ARG A 163 -7.84 -4.66 9.31
N PRO A 164 -7.48 -3.37 9.47
CA PRO A 164 -7.73 -2.35 8.46
C PRO A 164 -7.13 -2.67 7.08
N TYR A 165 -6.00 -3.38 7.01
CA TYR A 165 -5.37 -3.73 5.73
C TYR A 165 -6.19 -4.72 4.88
N ASN A 166 -7.21 -5.38 5.46
CA ASN A 166 -8.13 -6.27 4.77
C ASN A 166 -9.39 -5.55 4.22
N VAL A 167 -9.58 -4.28 4.54
CA VAL A 167 -10.69 -3.49 4.02
C VAL A 167 -10.68 -3.48 2.50
N GLY A 168 -11.82 -3.84 1.90
CA GLY A 168 -12.02 -3.76 0.45
C GLY A 168 -12.11 -2.32 -0.06
N PRO A 169 -11.90 -2.11 -1.37
CA PRO A 169 -12.07 -0.80 -1.98
C PRO A 169 -13.55 -0.37 -1.98
N ASP A 170 -13.78 0.94 -1.99
CA ASP A 170 -15.10 1.56 -1.98
C ASP A 170 -15.07 2.89 -2.74
N GLY A 171 -16.05 3.17 -3.58
CA GLY A 171 -16.14 4.43 -4.34
C GLY A 171 -16.21 5.67 -3.44
N LEU A 172 -16.72 5.53 -2.22
CA LEU A 172 -16.72 6.55 -1.17
C LEU A 172 -16.13 5.96 0.11
N LEU A 173 -14.85 5.63 0.07
CA LEU A 173 -14.11 5.10 1.21
C LEU A 173 -13.90 6.19 2.26
N ILE A 174 -14.56 6.10 3.40
CA ILE A 174 -14.42 7.08 4.48
C ILE A 174 -13.50 6.51 5.56
N ASN A 175 -12.45 7.27 5.91
CA ASN A 175 -11.52 7.00 7.01
C ASN A 175 -10.96 5.56 7.00
N PHE A 176 -10.68 5.01 5.79
CA PHE A 176 -10.21 3.61 5.61
C PHE A 176 -11.13 2.55 6.23
N ARG A 177 -12.37 2.86 6.52
CA ARG A 177 -13.28 2.09 7.39
C ARG A 177 -12.68 1.74 8.75
N ALA A 178 -11.73 2.52 9.23
CA ALA A 178 -11.02 2.26 10.45
C ALA A 178 -11.54 3.13 11.60
N LEU A 179 -11.70 2.49 12.75
CA LEU A 179 -11.89 3.12 14.05
C LEU A 179 -10.57 3.11 14.79
N ARG A 180 -10.19 4.25 15.34
CA ARG A 180 -8.98 4.42 16.13
C ARG A 180 -9.32 4.38 17.61
N PHE A 181 -8.59 3.56 18.34
CA PHE A 181 -8.68 3.43 19.77
C PHE A 181 -7.31 3.68 20.40
N THR A 182 -7.30 4.36 21.54
CA THR A 182 -6.09 4.50 22.35
C THR A 182 -6.25 3.72 23.66
N LEU A 183 -5.28 2.85 23.91
CA LEU A 183 -5.15 2.10 25.17
C LEU A 183 -4.17 2.83 26.07
N GLN A 184 -4.61 3.15 27.27
CA GLN A 184 -3.79 3.78 28.30
C GLN A 184 -3.73 2.88 29.53
N PRO A 185 -2.54 2.67 30.12
CA PRO A 185 -2.44 2.06 31.44
C PRO A 185 -3.22 2.86 32.46
N ASP A 186 -3.95 2.16 33.33
CA ASP A 186 -4.59 2.77 34.48
C ASP A 186 -4.49 1.76 35.66
N ASN A 187 -4.60 2.23 36.89
CA ASN A 187 -4.46 1.42 38.09
C ASN A 187 -5.51 0.29 38.12
N GLY A 188 -5.07 -0.93 37.74
CA GLY A 188 -5.88 -2.16 37.78
C GLY A 188 -6.64 -2.48 36.48
N LYS A 189 -7.15 -1.51 35.70
CA LYS A 189 -7.88 -1.75 34.46
C LYS A 189 -7.44 -0.77 33.37
N PRO A 190 -6.95 -1.26 32.21
CA PRO A 190 -6.56 -0.40 31.09
C PRO A 190 -7.75 0.46 30.63
N ARG A 191 -7.51 1.75 30.39
CA ARG A 191 -8.51 2.64 29.76
C ARG A 191 -8.49 2.43 28.26
N LEU A 192 -9.69 2.43 27.69
CA LEU A 192 -9.90 2.37 26.23
C LEU A 192 -10.62 3.65 25.81
N LEU A 193 -9.94 4.45 24.98
CA LEU A 193 -10.48 5.69 24.45
C LEU A 193 -10.81 5.49 22.97
N GLN A 194 -12.01 5.83 22.55
CA GLN A 194 -12.41 5.85 21.14
C GLN A 194 -12.13 7.24 20.57
N GLU A 195 -11.18 7.34 19.64
CA GLU A 195 -10.83 8.61 19.02
C GLU A 195 -11.65 8.88 17.74
N THR A 196 -12.01 7.84 17.00
CA THR A 196 -12.91 7.98 15.85
C THR A 196 -14.36 7.87 16.33
N PRO A 197 -15.17 8.93 16.28
CA PRO A 197 -16.54 8.88 16.75
C PRO A 197 -17.40 7.97 15.88
N SER A 198 -18.36 7.29 16.48
CA SER A 198 -19.30 6.41 15.76
C SER A 198 -20.60 6.32 16.55
N GLU A 199 -21.65 6.95 16.06
CA GLU A 199 -22.99 6.82 16.63
C GLU A 199 -23.50 5.39 16.45
N GLY A 200 -24.18 4.85 17.46
CA GLY A 200 -24.66 3.47 17.45
C GLY A 200 -23.61 2.40 17.75
N LEU A 201 -22.37 2.79 18.14
CA LEU A 201 -21.35 1.87 18.60
C LEU A 201 -21.14 2.02 20.13
N ARG A 202 -21.43 0.95 20.87
CA ARG A 202 -21.17 0.85 22.30
C ARG A 202 -19.90 0.06 22.56
N LEU A 203 -19.00 0.61 23.39
CA LEU A 203 -17.79 -0.09 23.80
C LEU A 203 -18.01 -0.85 25.11
N ASP A 204 -17.57 -2.10 25.15
CA ASP A 204 -17.51 -2.92 26.34
C ASP A 204 -16.05 -3.30 26.61
N ASN A 205 -15.42 -2.55 27.53
CA ASN A 205 -14.03 -2.76 27.88
C ASN A 205 -13.92 -3.78 29.04
N ARG A 206 -13.50 -5.00 28.72
CA ARG A 206 -13.22 -6.09 29.69
C ARG A 206 -11.74 -6.43 29.79
N LEU A 207 -10.87 -5.54 29.30
CA LEU A 207 -9.43 -5.73 29.42
C LEU A 207 -9.00 -5.76 30.89
N ARG A 208 -8.01 -6.58 31.17
CA ARG A 208 -7.38 -6.68 32.48
C ARG A 208 -5.95 -6.20 32.41
N SER A 209 -5.43 -5.64 33.48
CA SER A 209 -4.00 -5.39 33.60
C SER A 209 -3.25 -6.72 33.64
N ALA A 210 -2.11 -6.82 32.99
CA ALA A 210 -1.26 -8.00 32.97
C ALA A 210 0.15 -7.63 33.41
N ASP A 211 0.73 -8.48 34.23
CA ASP A 211 2.15 -8.41 34.60
C ASP A 211 3.02 -8.76 33.38
N GLY A 212 4.23 -8.21 33.32
CA GLY A 212 5.23 -8.51 32.33
C GLY A 212 5.41 -7.42 31.28
N GLY A 213 6.46 -7.56 30.45
CA GLY A 213 6.87 -6.58 29.46
C GLY A 213 5.87 -6.39 28.31
N CYS A 214 5.96 -5.25 27.65
CA CYS A 214 5.24 -5.02 26.39
C CYS A 214 5.97 -5.73 25.24
N GLY A 215 5.58 -6.95 24.93
CA GLY A 215 6.08 -7.67 23.76
C GLY A 215 5.61 -7.02 22.43
N SER A 216 6.22 -7.43 21.31
CA SER A 216 5.76 -7.06 19.98
C SER A 216 4.35 -7.59 19.65
N ASP A 217 3.91 -8.60 20.37
CA ASP A 217 2.65 -9.33 20.29
C ASP A 217 1.49 -8.72 21.11
N TRP A 218 1.67 -7.56 21.72
CA TRP A 218 0.68 -6.97 22.61
C TRP A 218 -0.74 -6.88 22.00
N LYS A 219 -0.82 -6.68 20.67
CA LYS A 219 -2.10 -6.61 19.94
C LYS A 219 -2.82 -7.96 19.89
N GLU A 220 -2.09 -9.06 19.96
CA GLU A 220 -2.63 -10.41 19.86
C GLU A 220 -3.17 -10.93 21.20
N ARG A 221 -2.83 -10.21 22.29
CA ARG A 221 -3.40 -10.46 23.63
C ARG A 221 -4.77 -9.81 23.82
N ILE A 222 -5.24 -9.05 22.83
CA ILE A 222 -6.53 -8.36 22.85
C ILE A 222 -7.46 -9.07 21.84
N ASP A 223 -8.48 -9.73 22.36
CA ASP A 223 -9.57 -10.31 21.59
C ASP A 223 -10.70 -9.28 21.47
N VAL A 224 -11.12 -8.98 20.24
CA VAL A 224 -12.17 -8.00 19.95
C VAL A 224 -13.32 -8.69 19.25
N ARG A 225 -14.55 -8.47 19.75
CA ARG A 225 -15.76 -9.06 19.18
C ARG A 225 -16.81 -7.99 18.90
N LEU A 226 -17.39 -8.06 17.72
CA LEU A 226 -18.54 -7.24 17.33
C LEU A 226 -19.82 -8.06 17.53
N THR A 227 -20.75 -7.51 18.26
CA THR A 227 -22.09 -8.10 18.48
C THR A 227 -23.15 -7.11 18.04
N PRO A 228 -24.04 -7.46 17.09
CA PRO A 228 -25.18 -6.63 16.76
C PRO A 228 -26.12 -6.47 17.95
N GLU A 229 -26.69 -5.27 18.14
CA GLU A 229 -27.71 -4.93 19.12
C GLU A 229 -28.90 -4.27 18.42
N ASN A 230 -30.06 -4.18 19.11
CA ASN A 230 -31.29 -3.61 18.51
C ASN A 230 -31.10 -2.20 17.94
N ASN A 231 -30.26 -1.37 18.58
CA ASN A 231 -30.02 0.02 18.19
C ASN A 231 -28.55 0.26 17.86
N GLY A 232 -27.87 -0.66 17.19
CA GLY A 232 -26.48 -0.49 16.77
C GLY A 232 -25.62 -1.71 16.95
N ASN A 233 -24.41 -1.50 17.43
CA ASN A 233 -23.42 -2.57 17.64
C ASN A 233 -22.69 -2.41 18.96
N ARG A 234 -22.32 -3.52 19.56
CA ARG A 234 -21.41 -3.57 20.72
C ARG A 234 -20.06 -4.11 20.31
N LEU A 235 -19.01 -3.41 20.66
CA LEU A 235 -17.64 -3.83 20.46
C LEU A 235 -17.00 -4.18 21.81
N GLU A 236 -16.79 -5.46 22.04
CA GLU A 236 -16.22 -5.99 23.26
C GLU A 236 -14.70 -6.15 23.12
N PHE A 237 -13.95 -5.68 24.12
CA PHE A 237 -12.51 -5.85 24.19
C PHE A 237 -12.18 -6.76 25.38
N ASN A 238 -11.71 -7.96 25.10
CA ASN A 238 -11.33 -8.97 26.09
C ASN A 238 -9.81 -9.18 26.06
N GLY A 239 -9.28 -9.82 27.11
CA GLY A 239 -7.87 -10.15 27.19
C GLY A 239 -7.09 -9.26 28.16
N SER A 240 -5.83 -8.98 27.85
CA SER A 240 -4.93 -8.30 28.78
C SER A 240 -4.04 -7.27 28.11
N TYR A 241 -3.69 -6.23 28.88
CA TYR A 241 -2.78 -5.17 28.45
C TYR A 241 -1.78 -4.84 29.56
N SER A 242 -0.49 -4.88 29.25
CA SER A 242 0.55 -4.59 30.24
C SER A 242 0.73 -3.07 30.43
N PRO A 243 0.81 -2.59 31.68
CA PRO A 243 1.15 -1.20 31.98
C PRO A 243 2.49 -0.75 31.39
N LEU A 244 3.44 -1.67 31.23
CA LEU A 244 4.74 -1.41 30.63
C LEU A 244 4.67 -1.12 29.12
N CYS A 245 3.50 -1.31 28.48
CA CYS A 245 3.29 -0.88 27.11
C CYS A 245 3.20 0.63 26.96
N GLY A 246 2.92 1.37 28.04
CA GLY A 246 2.58 2.78 27.96
C GLY A 246 1.31 2.99 27.12
N GLU A 247 1.15 4.16 26.54
CA GLU A 247 0.06 4.43 25.62
C GLU A 247 0.30 3.77 24.25
N LYS A 248 -0.74 3.11 23.72
CA LYS A 248 -0.70 2.46 22.40
C LYS A 248 -1.97 2.71 21.61
N THR A 249 -1.81 2.90 20.31
CA THR A 249 -2.91 3.03 19.35
C THR A 249 -3.26 1.67 18.74
N LEU A 250 -4.56 1.37 18.68
CA LEU A 250 -5.12 0.22 18.01
C LEU A 250 -6.13 0.69 16.95
N ASN A 251 -5.87 0.40 15.68
CA ASN A 251 -6.79 0.66 14.59
C ASN A 251 -7.49 -0.64 14.21
N LEU A 252 -8.82 -0.60 14.12
CA LEU A 252 -9.68 -1.74 13.77
C LEU A 252 -10.70 -1.31 12.72
N ALA A 253 -11.14 -2.25 11.89
CA ALA A 253 -12.24 -2.10 10.94
C ALA A 253 -13.36 -3.11 11.27
N PRO A 254 -14.04 -2.97 12.41
CA PRO A 254 -14.99 -3.98 12.87
C PRO A 254 -16.35 -3.88 12.18
N LEU A 255 -16.70 -2.71 11.63
CA LEU A 255 -18.03 -2.44 11.13
C LEU A 255 -18.14 -2.71 9.61
N PRO A 256 -19.28 -3.22 9.12
CA PRO A 256 -19.66 -3.17 7.72
C PRO A 256 -19.61 -1.73 7.17
N ALA A 257 -19.42 -1.57 5.85
CA ALA A 257 -19.23 -0.27 5.21
C ALA A 257 -20.34 0.74 5.55
N ASP A 258 -21.62 0.31 5.47
CA ASP A 258 -22.75 1.19 5.72
C ASP A 258 -22.87 1.58 7.19
N ALA A 259 -22.65 0.63 8.10
CA ALA A 259 -22.67 0.91 9.54
C ALA A 259 -21.55 1.87 9.95
N HIS A 260 -20.34 1.68 9.41
CA HIS A 260 -19.21 2.59 9.63
C HIS A 260 -19.51 4.00 9.14
N SER A 261 -19.96 4.12 7.88
CA SER A 261 -20.26 5.42 7.26
C SER A 261 -21.40 6.12 7.98
N SER A 262 -22.48 5.39 8.35
CA SER A 262 -23.60 5.93 9.09
C SER A 262 -23.19 6.43 10.46
N GLY A 263 -22.50 5.61 11.24
CA GLY A 263 -22.08 5.98 12.59
C GLY A 263 -21.18 7.21 12.60
N LEU A 264 -20.21 7.26 11.68
CA LEU A 264 -19.25 8.38 11.57
C LEU A 264 -19.94 9.67 11.10
N LEU A 265 -20.77 9.61 10.04
CA LEU A 265 -21.47 10.77 9.51
C LEU A 265 -22.43 11.37 10.53
N ARG A 266 -23.23 10.55 11.23
CA ARG A 266 -24.14 11.02 12.27
C ARG A 266 -23.38 11.67 13.42
N ALA A 267 -22.33 11.05 13.91
CA ALA A 267 -21.52 11.60 14.99
C ALA A 267 -20.92 12.97 14.62
N LEU A 268 -20.24 13.06 13.47
CA LEU A 268 -19.63 14.30 13.02
C LEU A 268 -20.65 15.40 12.71
N TRP A 269 -21.78 15.04 12.07
CA TRP A 269 -22.84 16.02 11.80
C TRP A 269 -23.38 16.62 13.09
N LYS A 270 -23.62 15.78 14.11
CA LYS A 270 -24.04 16.19 15.45
C LYS A 270 -23.00 17.04 16.16
N GLU A 271 -21.71 16.67 16.11
CA GLU A 271 -20.60 17.47 16.67
C GLU A 271 -20.52 18.87 16.06
N LEU A 272 -20.84 19.00 14.78
CA LEU A 272 -20.94 20.27 14.08
C LEU A 272 -22.24 21.04 14.36
N GLY A 273 -23.10 20.57 15.27
CA GLY A 273 -24.38 21.18 15.61
C GLY A 273 -25.49 20.93 14.61
N GLY A 274 -25.33 19.95 13.70
CA GLY A 274 -26.35 19.53 12.75
C GLY A 274 -27.27 18.45 13.32
N SER A 275 -28.42 18.23 12.67
CA SER A 275 -29.33 17.12 12.98
C SER A 275 -29.76 16.40 11.70
N LEU A 276 -30.07 15.11 11.81
CA LEU A 276 -30.50 14.22 10.73
C LEU A 276 -31.71 13.42 11.17
N ALA A 277 -32.84 13.61 10.50
CA ALA A 277 -34.07 12.85 10.80
C ALA A 277 -34.08 11.49 10.08
N GLY A 278 -33.61 11.45 8.84
CA GLY A 278 -33.57 10.24 8.00
C GLY A 278 -32.44 9.26 8.30
N GLN A 279 -32.20 8.37 7.35
CA GLN A 279 -31.15 7.33 7.43
C GLN A 279 -29.91 7.74 6.62
N VAL A 280 -28.79 7.03 6.89
CA VAL A 280 -27.63 7.02 5.99
C VAL A 280 -27.67 5.71 5.20
N ARG A 281 -27.76 5.80 3.88
CA ARG A 281 -27.93 4.63 3.00
C ARG A 281 -27.21 4.79 1.65
N GLY A 282 -26.98 3.70 0.96
CA GLY A 282 -26.48 3.72 -0.42
C GLY A 282 -27.53 4.22 -1.43
N GLY A 283 -27.06 4.79 -2.54
CA GLY A 283 -27.91 5.23 -3.66
C GLY A 283 -27.17 6.16 -4.62
N GLY A 284 -27.79 6.44 -5.78
CA GLY A 284 -27.24 7.37 -6.77
C GLY A 284 -27.79 8.78 -6.60
N ILE A 285 -27.14 9.75 -7.22
CA ILE A 285 -27.58 11.15 -7.26
C ILE A 285 -28.69 11.29 -8.33
N PRO A 286 -29.88 11.85 -8.01
CA PRO A 286 -30.92 12.13 -9.01
C PRO A 286 -30.47 13.15 -10.05
N LEU A 287 -30.98 13.02 -11.27
CA LEU A 287 -30.79 14.03 -12.30
C LEU A 287 -31.39 15.37 -11.85
N GLY A 288 -30.69 16.45 -12.15
CA GLY A 288 -31.10 17.79 -11.75
C GLY A 288 -30.68 18.25 -10.36
N SER A 289 -30.04 17.36 -9.56
CA SER A 289 -29.44 17.75 -8.28
C SER A 289 -28.36 18.83 -8.46
N LYS A 290 -28.23 19.71 -7.47
CA LYS A 290 -27.28 20.83 -7.47
C LYS A 290 -26.10 20.52 -6.57
N LEU A 291 -24.89 20.79 -7.05
CA LEU A 291 -23.67 20.71 -6.26
C LEU A 291 -23.67 21.83 -5.21
N VAL A 292 -23.45 21.47 -3.94
CA VAL A 292 -23.45 22.44 -2.84
C VAL A 292 -22.12 22.50 -2.09
N ALA A 293 -21.34 21.43 -2.11
CA ALA A 293 -20.01 21.43 -1.49
C ALA A 293 -19.11 20.41 -2.18
N SER A 294 -17.81 20.62 -2.11
CA SER A 294 -16.82 19.67 -2.61
C SER A 294 -15.55 19.70 -1.76
N HIS A 295 -14.94 18.52 -1.68
CA HIS A 295 -13.59 18.35 -1.17
C HIS A 295 -12.72 17.80 -2.30
N GLU A 296 -11.56 18.40 -2.50
CA GLU A 296 -10.52 17.91 -3.41
C GLU A 296 -9.37 17.34 -2.59
N SER A 297 -8.95 16.12 -2.92
CA SER A 297 -7.86 15.43 -2.21
C SER A 297 -6.52 16.11 -2.43
N PRO A 298 -5.51 15.84 -1.59
CA PRO A 298 -4.11 16.03 -1.97
C PRO A 298 -3.78 15.28 -3.28
N PRO A 299 -2.71 15.68 -3.99
CA PRO A 299 -2.35 15.07 -5.27
C PRO A 299 -1.97 13.58 -5.14
N LEU A 300 -2.06 12.85 -6.26
CA LEU A 300 -1.69 11.45 -6.37
C LEU A 300 -0.27 11.16 -5.84
N ALA A 301 0.68 12.06 -6.06
CA ALA A 301 2.04 11.90 -5.56
C ALA A 301 2.08 11.67 -4.03
N ASP A 302 1.24 12.36 -3.26
CA ASP A 302 1.13 12.18 -1.81
C ASP A 302 0.51 10.82 -1.46
N ALA A 303 -0.51 10.39 -2.21
CA ALA A 303 -1.11 9.07 -2.01
C ALA A 303 -0.09 7.95 -2.33
N VAL A 304 0.67 8.08 -3.40
CA VAL A 304 1.73 7.15 -3.79
C VAL A 304 2.82 7.06 -2.72
N ARG A 305 3.18 8.20 -2.13
CA ARG A 305 4.13 8.25 -1.02
C ARG A 305 3.63 7.44 0.18
N ASP A 306 2.39 7.64 0.60
CA ASP A 306 1.81 6.89 1.72
C ASP A 306 1.66 5.39 1.40
N ILE A 307 1.27 5.05 0.18
CA ILE A 307 1.18 3.66 -0.29
C ILE A 307 2.52 2.96 -0.15
N ASN A 308 3.60 3.57 -0.64
CA ASN A 308 4.90 2.91 -0.70
C ASN A 308 5.65 2.99 0.64
N LYS A 309 5.66 4.15 1.34
CA LYS A 309 6.33 4.32 2.65
C LYS A 309 5.74 3.39 3.72
N PHE A 310 4.41 3.28 3.80
CA PHE A 310 3.72 2.53 4.85
C PHE A 310 3.12 1.21 4.36
N SER A 311 3.32 0.90 3.08
CA SER A 311 2.78 -0.33 2.46
C SER A 311 1.25 -0.44 2.58
N ASN A 312 0.53 0.67 2.41
CA ASN A 312 -0.92 0.73 2.60
C ASN A 312 -1.67 -0.04 1.49
N ASN A 313 -2.32 -1.14 1.88
CA ASN A 313 -3.04 -2.01 0.94
C ASN A 313 -4.33 -1.37 0.44
N VAL A 314 -5.06 -0.70 1.34
CA VAL A 314 -6.37 -0.11 1.04
C VAL A 314 -6.21 1.00 0.00
N MET A 315 -5.25 1.90 0.23
CA MET A 315 -4.95 2.97 -0.73
C MET A 315 -4.46 2.41 -2.07
N ALA A 316 -3.64 1.35 -2.05
CA ALA A 316 -3.17 0.75 -3.30
C ALA A 316 -4.31 0.15 -4.13
N ARG A 317 -5.29 -0.51 -3.49
CA ARG A 317 -6.51 -1.02 -4.16
C ARG A 317 -7.37 0.10 -4.74
N GLN A 318 -7.53 1.22 -4.01
CA GLN A 318 -8.25 2.40 -4.49
C GLN A 318 -7.59 2.99 -5.74
N VAL A 319 -6.27 3.20 -5.69
CA VAL A 319 -5.50 3.71 -6.83
C VAL A 319 -5.55 2.74 -8.01
N PHE A 320 -5.42 1.44 -7.76
CA PHE A 320 -5.53 0.42 -8.80
C PHE A 320 -6.89 0.48 -9.52
N LEU A 321 -7.99 0.58 -8.78
CA LEU A 321 -9.33 0.73 -9.38
C LEU A 321 -9.48 2.06 -10.11
N THR A 322 -8.93 3.16 -9.58
CA THR A 322 -8.96 4.45 -10.26
C THR A 322 -8.41 4.38 -11.69
N LEU A 323 -7.41 3.53 -11.94
CA LEU A 323 -6.87 3.31 -13.30
C LEU A 323 -7.90 2.73 -14.28
N GLY A 324 -8.88 1.99 -13.79
CA GLY A 324 -9.96 1.41 -14.61
C GLY A 324 -11.20 2.29 -14.75
N ASN A 325 -11.18 3.53 -14.21
CA ASN A 325 -12.32 4.45 -14.20
C ASN A 325 -12.21 5.51 -15.31
N ASP A 326 -12.20 5.09 -16.56
CA ASP A 326 -12.11 6.00 -17.70
C ASP A 326 -13.47 6.30 -18.33
N THR A 327 -14.19 5.29 -18.82
CA THR A 327 -15.44 5.44 -19.61
C THR A 327 -16.68 4.83 -18.92
N ALA A 328 -16.49 4.06 -17.86
CA ALA A 328 -17.54 3.41 -17.07
C ALA A 328 -17.03 3.13 -15.66
N PRO A 329 -17.91 2.77 -14.69
CA PRO A 329 -17.49 2.40 -13.35
C PRO A 329 -16.36 1.38 -13.36
N ALA A 330 -15.35 1.64 -12.53
CA ALA A 330 -14.18 0.77 -12.48
C ALA A 330 -14.51 -0.61 -11.92
N THR A 331 -13.98 -1.64 -12.57
CA THR A 331 -13.94 -3.01 -12.05
C THR A 331 -12.50 -3.49 -11.94
N PRO A 332 -12.22 -4.54 -11.17
CA PRO A 332 -10.88 -5.13 -11.12
C PRO A 332 -10.37 -5.56 -12.52
N GLU A 333 -11.27 -6.04 -13.40
CA GLU A 333 -10.94 -6.45 -14.77
C GLU A 333 -10.49 -5.27 -15.61
N ARG A 334 -11.24 -4.16 -15.57
CA ARG A 334 -10.88 -2.93 -16.30
C ARG A 334 -9.54 -2.36 -15.81
N ALA A 335 -9.32 -2.36 -14.50
CA ALA A 335 -8.05 -1.92 -13.92
C ALA A 335 -6.88 -2.81 -14.38
N ARG A 336 -7.04 -4.15 -14.36
CA ARG A 336 -6.03 -5.09 -14.90
C ARG A 336 -5.75 -4.85 -16.37
N GLN A 337 -6.79 -4.72 -17.19
CA GLN A 337 -6.65 -4.46 -18.62
C GLN A 337 -5.89 -3.15 -18.87
N ARG A 338 -6.27 -2.08 -18.18
CA ARG A 338 -5.62 -0.77 -18.30
C ARG A 338 -4.12 -0.82 -17.98
N VAL A 339 -3.74 -1.50 -16.89
CA VAL A 339 -2.32 -1.68 -16.54
C VAL A 339 -1.59 -2.55 -17.57
N THR A 340 -2.22 -3.61 -18.07
CA THR A 340 -1.62 -4.47 -19.09
C THR A 340 -1.39 -3.71 -20.42
N ASP A 341 -2.36 -2.93 -20.85
CA ASP A 341 -2.26 -2.13 -22.08
C ASP A 341 -1.17 -1.05 -21.93
N TRP A 342 -1.09 -0.43 -20.77
CA TRP A 342 -0.03 0.52 -20.46
C TRP A 342 1.36 -0.12 -20.50
N LEU A 343 1.56 -1.29 -19.88
CA LEU A 343 2.81 -2.05 -19.95
C LEU A 343 3.20 -2.36 -21.41
N ASN A 344 2.24 -2.86 -22.20
CA ASN A 344 2.46 -3.19 -23.60
C ASN A 344 2.85 -1.95 -24.42
N GLY A 345 2.18 -0.81 -24.18
CA GLY A 345 2.49 0.47 -24.83
C GLY A 345 3.90 0.99 -24.52
N ARG A 346 4.47 0.61 -23.38
CA ARG A 346 5.86 0.91 -22.98
C ARG A 346 6.86 -0.15 -23.46
N GLY A 347 6.43 -1.17 -24.18
CA GLY A 347 7.28 -2.30 -24.58
C GLY A 347 7.63 -3.26 -23.43
N LEU A 348 6.97 -3.15 -22.28
CA LEU A 348 7.13 -4.00 -21.11
C LEU A 348 6.16 -5.19 -21.20
N ARG A 349 6.58 -6.24 -21.90
CA ARG A 349 5.77 -7.46 -22.03
C ARG A 349 6.11 -8.44 -20.91
N PHE A 350 5.21 -8.61 -19.97
CA PHE A 350 5.34 -9.49 -18.80
C PHE A 350 4.33 -10.64 -18.91
N ALA A 351 4.68 -11.65 -19.70
CA ALA A 351 3.75 -12.77 -20.00
C ALA A 351 3.34 -13.57 -18.76
N GLU A 352 4.21 -13.58 -17.74
CA GLU A 352 4.00 -14.29 -16.48
C GLU A 352 3.23 -13.47 -15.42
N LEU A 353 2.92 -12.20 -15.74
CA LEU A 353 2.26 -11.29 -14.79
C LEU A 353 0.83 -11.75 -14.48
N VAL A 354 0.55 -11.95 -13.21
CA VAL A 354 -0.80 -12.13 -12.69
C VAL A 354 -1.12 -10.97 -11.74
N LEU A 355 -2.06 -10.12 -12.13
CA LEU A 355 -2.58 -9.02 -11.32
C LEU A 355 -3.93 -9.44 -10.73
N ASP A 356 -4.08 -9.26 -9.43
CA ASP A 356 -5.34 -9.46 -8.71
C ASP A 356 -5.94 -8.11 -8.27
N ASN A 357 -5.34 -7.46 -7.29
CA ASN A 357 -5.89 -6.25 -6.67
C ASN A 357 -4.90 -5.07 -6.61
N GLY A 358 -3.71 -5.22 -7.17
CA GLY A 358 -2.68 -4.17 -7.25
C GLY A 358 -2.00 -3.82 -5.92
N SER A 359 -2.36 -4.47 -4.82
CA SER A 359 -1.78 -4.19 -3.51
C SER A 359 -0.71 -5.19 -3.08
N GLY A 360 -0.63 -6.35 -3.71
CA GLY A 360 0.23 -7.45 -3.29
C GLY A 360 -0.30 -8.24 -2.08
N LEU A 361 -1.45 -7.86 -1.51
CA LEU A 361 -2.14 -8.68 -0.52
C LEU A 361 -3.00 -9.70 -1.27
N SER A 362 -2.34 -10.67 -1.86
CA SER A 362 -2.93 -11.70 -2.72
C SER A 362 -2.10 -12.98 -2.71
N ARG A 363 -2.77 -14.13 -2.75
CA ARG A 363 -2.12 -15.43 -2.90
C ARG A 363 -1.85 -15.76 -4.38
N SER A 364 -2.55 -15.10 -5.31
CA SER A 364 -2.49 -15.36 -6.76
C SER A 364 -1.55 -14.45 -7.53
N GLU A 365 -1.24 -13.23 -7.06
CA GLU A 365 -0.36 -12.31 -7.78
C GLU A 365 1.03 -12.91 -8.04
N ARG A 366 1.52 -12.72 -9.28
CA ARG A 366 2.82 -13.23 -9.76
C ARG A 366 3.50 -12.20 -10.64
N ILE A 367 4.82 -12.11 -10.49
CA ILE A 367 5.73 -11.38 -11.39
C ILE A 367 7.13 -11.98 -11.25
N SER A 368 7.95 -11.93 -12.30
CA SER A 368 9.34 -12.33 -12.22
C SER A 368 10.23 -11.22 -11.65
N ALA A 369 11.38 -11.59 -11.12
CA ALA A 369 12.36 -10.60 -10.68
C ALA A 369 12.90 -9.78 -11.86
N ASP A 370 13.03 -10.38 -13.05
CA ASP A 370 13.41 -9.69 -14.28
C ASP A 370 12.39 -8.63 -14.68
N SER A 371 11.10 -9.01 -14.77
CA SER A 371 10.04 -8.07 -15.14
C SER A 371 9.93 -6.90 -14.17
N LEU A 372 10.05 -7.17 -12.86
CA LEU A 372 10.03 -6.12 -11.84
C LEU A 372 11.27 -5.21 -11.94
N ASN A 373 12.45 -5.78 -12.23
CA ASN A 373 13.67 -4.99 -12.47
C ASN A 373 13.55 -4.12 -13.73
N ARG A 374 13.02 -4.68 -14.83
CA ARG A 374 12.74 -3.93 -16.06
C ARG A 374 11.74 -2.79 -15.83
N LEU A 375 10.73 -3.00 -14.99
CA LEU A 375 9.80 -1.94 -14.55
C LEU A 375 10.56 -0.80 -13.84
N LEU A 376 11.47 -1.12 -12.94
CA LEU A 376 12.29 -0.13 -12.22
C LEU A 376 13.21 0.63 -13.18
N LEU A 377 13.83 -0.04 -14.15
CA LEU A 377 14.70 0.59 -15.14
C LEU A 377 13.90 1.52 -16.08
N ASP A 378 12.69 1.16 -16.44
CA ASP A 378 11.79 2.00 -17.23
C ASP A 378 11.34 3.23 -16.42
N ALA A 379 10.95 3.04 -15.15
CA ALA A 379 10.58 4.12 -14.26
C ALA A 379 11.72 5.10 -14.01
N TRP A 380 12.98 4.63 -13.97
CA TRP A 380 14.15 5.48 -13.84
C TRP A 380 14.30 6.49 -14.98
N LYS A 381 13.89 6.13 -16.18
CA LYS A 381 13.97 6.96 -17.41
C LYS A 381 12.74 7.84 -17.62
N ASN A 382 11.68 7.63 -16.82
CA ASN A 382 10.42 8.33 -16.98
C ASN A 382 10.45 9.70 -16.27
N PRO A 383 9.79 10.76 -16.82
CA PRO A 383 9.67 12.05 -16.14
C PRO A 383 9.10 12.02 -14.72
N VAL A 384 8.28 11.03 -14.37
CA VAL A 384 7.72 10.86 -13.00
C VAL A 384 8.67 10.13 -12.03
N MET A 385 9.91 9.89 -12.44
CA MET A 385 10.92 9.21 -11.61
C MET A 385 11.13 9.87 -10.24
N PRO A 386 11.20 11.21 -10.11
CA PRO A 386 11.43 11.84 -8.80
C PRO A 386 10.33 11.50 -7.78
N GLU A 387 9.06 11.57 -8.16
CA GLU A 387 7.93 11.23 -7.31
C GLU A 387 7.92 9.73 -6.98
N PHE A 388 8.23 8.90 -7.98
CA PHE A 388 8.25 7.46 -7.79
C PHE A 388 9.34 7.02 -6.81
N ILE A 389 10.60 7.45 -7.00
CA ILE A 389 11.70 7.07 -6.11
C ILE A 389 11.53 7.63 -4.70
N SER A 390 11.10 8.91 -4.56
CA SER A 390 10.90 9.56 -3.26
C SER A 390 9.79 8.92 -2.45
N SER A 391 8.85 8.26 -3.11
CA SER A 391 7.75 7.54 -2.45
C SER A 391 8.19 6.30 -1.68
N MET A 392 9.34 5.70 -2.01
CA MET A 392 9.81 4.46 -1.39
C MET A 392 10.45 4.71 -0.01
N PRO A 393 10.37 3.75 0.93
CA PRO A 393 11.09 3.82 2.20
C PRO A 393 12.59 3.99 2.02
N ILE A 394 13.19 4.89 2.79
CA ILE A 394 14.64 5.09 2.85
C ILE A 394 15.21 4.18 3.94
N VAL A 395 16.20 3.38 3.57
CA VAL A 395 16.87 2.43 4.48
C VAL A 395 17.46 3.15 5.69
N GLY A 396 17.10 2.69 6.90
CA GLY A 396 17.56 3.25 8.17
C GLY A 396 16.94 4.60 8.55
N ILE A 397 16.03 5.18 7.73
CA ILE A 397 15.53 6.54 7.93
C ILE A 397 14.00 6.54 8.16
N ASP A 398 13.21 5.98 7.21
CA ASP A 398 11.77 6.13 7.25
C ASP A 398 10.99 4.88 6.77
N GLY A 399 9.66 4.98 6.84
CA GLY A 399 8.74 3.99 6.36
C GLY A 399 8.99 2.59 6.94
N THR A 400 8.75 1.56 6.14
CA THR A 400 8.95 0.15 6.55
C THR A 400 10.42 -0.24 6.72
N MET A 401 11.37 0.61 6.29
CA MET A 401 12.82 0.40 6.42
C MET A 401 13.47 1.17 7.58
N LYS A 402 12.69 1.96 8.35
CA LYS A 402 13.20 2.84 9.41
C LYS A 402 14.07 2.14 10.46
N LYS A 403 13.76 0.88 10.77
CA LYS A 403 14.45 0.10 11.83
C LYS A 403 15.43 -0.94 11.26
N ARG A 404 15.74 -0.87 9.96
CA ARG A 404 16.60 -1.84 9.28
C ARG A 404 17.88 -1.18 8.80
N LEU A 405 19.03 -1.87 8.96
CA LEU A 405 20.34 -1.45 8.50
C LEU A 405 20.80 -0.09 9.05
N ASN A 406 20.35 0.30 10.25
CA ASN A 406 20.80 1.51 10.91
C ASN A 406 22.30 1.42 11.19
N GLY A 407 23.06 2.46 10.82
CA GLY A 407 24.51 2.53 10.99
C GLY A 407 25.32 1.67 10.01
N SER A 408 24.68 1.05 9.00
CA SER A 408 25.37 0.36 7.90
C SER A 408 25.68 1.29 6.73
N ASP A 409 26.52 0.83 5.79
CA ASP A 409 26.84 1.57 4.55
C ASP A 409 25.60 1.81 3.65
N ALA A 410 24.51 1.04 3.84
CA ALA A 410 23.28 1.20 3.11
C ALA A 410 22.33 2.25 3.71
N THR A 411 22.59 2.75 4.95
CA THR A 411 21.77 3.75 5.62
C THR A 411 21.67 5.02 4.79
N GLY A 412 20.45 5.47 4.48
CA GLY A 412 20.19 6.67 3.67
C GLY A 412 20.51 6.53 2.18
N ARG A 413 21.06 5.39 1.73
CA ARG A 413 21.58 5.19 0.36
C ARG A 413 20.67 4.30 -0.51
N ALA A 414 19.60 3.78 0.05
CA ALA A 414 18.66 2.94 -0.71
C ALA A 414 17.21 3.32 -0.44
N HIS A 415 16.42 3.30 -1.50
CA HIS A 415 14.98 3.52 -1.53
C HIS A 415 14.30 2.19 -1.87
N ILE A 416 13.78 1.49 -0.85
CA ILE A 416 13.36 0.09 -0.98
C ILE A 416 11.93 -0.11 -0.50
N LYS A 417 11.08 -0.56 -1.42
CA LYS A 417 9.77 -1.11 -1.09
C LYS A 417 9.92 -2.55 -0.62
N THR A 418 9.34 -2.88 0.52
CA THR A 418 9.32 -4.24 1.06
C THR A 418 7.99 -4.92 0.85
N GLY A 419 7.99 -6.25 0.82
CA GLY A 419 6.81 -7.10 0.83
C GLY A 419 6.95 -8.24 1.84
N THR A 420 5.81 -8.60 2.47
CA THR A 420 5.76 -9.68 3.45
C THR A 420 4.36 -10.30 3.42
N LEU A 421 4.31 -11.61 3.19
CA LEU A 421 3.15 -12.47 3.43
C LEU A 421 3.65 -13.74 4.13
N ASP A 422 2.75 -14.58 4.56
CA ASP A 422 3.14 -15.92 4.97
C ASP A 422 3.80 -16.67 3.80
N GLY A 423 4.99 -17.20 4.02
CA GLY A 423 5.80 -17.84 2.98
C GLY A 423 6.44 -16.88 1.95
N VAL A 424 6.33 -15.56 2.12
CA VAL A 424 6.89 -14.58 1.16
C VAL A 424 7.63 -13.45 1.87
N LYS A 425 8.86 -13.15 1.39
CA LYS A 425 9.64 -11.98 1.80
C LYS A 425 10.30 -11.35 0.58
N THR A 426 10.07 -10.06 0.36
CA THR A 426 10.52 -9.40 -0.86
C THR A 426 11.01 -7.99 -0.61
N ALA A 427 11.86 -7.50 -1.51
CA ALA A 427 12.31 -6.11 -1.56
C ALA A 427 12.60 -5.72 -3.01
N ALA A 428 12.24 -4.50 -3.39
CA ALA A 428 12.60 -3.95 -4.70
C ALA A 428 12.68 -2.42 -4.62
N GLY A 429 13.53 -1.83 -5.48
CA GLY A 429 13.74 -0.39 -5.53
C GLY A 429 15.13 -0.03 -6.03
N TYR A 430 15.71 1.02 -5.47
CA TYR A 430 16.99 1.55 -5.91
C TYR A 430 18.00 1.66 -4.76
N ALA A 431 19.27 1.38 -5.04
CA ALA A 431 20.37 1.54 -4.09
C ALA A 431 21.56 2.24 -4.75
N LEU A 432 22.35 2.97 -3.96
CA LEU A 432 23.59 3.60 -4.37
C LEU A 432 24.78 2.77 -3.90
N ASP A 433 25.81 2.62 -4.76
CA ASP A 433 27.09 2.08 -4.37
C ASP A 433 27.99 3.12 -3.66
N ALA A 434 29.19 2.73 -3.28
CA ALA A 434 30.16 3.60 -2.56
C ALA A 434 30.55 4.86 -3.38
N GLN A 435 30.41 4.82 -4.69
CA GLN A 435 30.76 5.90 -5.62
C GLN A 435 29.55 6.73 -6.09
N GLY A 436 28.33 6.43 -5.57
CA GLY A 436 27.11 7.13 -5.93
C GLY A 436 26.43 6.63 -7.20
N ARG A 437 26.90 5.53 -7.81
CA ARG A 437 26.23 4.90 -8.94
C ARG A 437 24.97 4.20 -8.46
N ARG A 438 23.87 4.33 -9.23
CA ARG A 438 22.58 3.79 -8.85
C ARG A 438 22.30 2.44 -9.50
N TYR A 439 21.68 1.56 -8.73
CA TYR A 439 21.27 0.22 -9.15
C TYR A 439 19.78 0.04 -8.90
N ALA A 440 19.07 -0.57 -9.84
CA ALA A 440 17.80 -1.21 -9.60
C ALA A 440 18.08 -2.56 -8.92
N VAL A 441 17.34 -2.84 -7.84
CA VAL A 441 17.50 -4.03 -7.00
C VAL A 441 16.17 -4.71 -6.84
N THR A 442 16.08 -6.01 -7.12
CA THR A 442 14.92 -6.85 -6.88
C THR A 442 15.35 -8.12 -6.15
N PHE A 443 14.67 -8.45 -5.06
CA PHE A 443 14.91 -9.65 -4.27
C PHE A 443 13.56 -10.27 -3.88
N LEU A 444 13.27 -11.47 -4.36
CA LEU A 444 12.06 -12.21 -4.07
C LEU A 444 12.41 -13.53 -3.37
N ILE A 445 11.76 -13.83 -2.25
CA ILE A 445 11.85 -15.12 -1.53
C ILE A 445 10.45 -15.69 -1.41
N ASN A 446 10.22 -16.89 -1.95
CA ASN A 446 8.99 -17.67 -1.76
C ASN A 446 9.35 -19.02 -1.12
N HIS A 447 9.21 -19.12 0.21
CA HIS A 447 9.60 -20.28 1.00
C HIS A 447 8.89 -20.28 2.37
N PRO A 448 8.49 -21.39 2.97
CA PRO A 448 7.84 -21.40 4.30
C PRO A 448 8.63 -20.64 5.37
N LYS A 449 9.96 -20.62 5.29
CA LYS A 449 10.84 -19.87 6.21
C LYS A 449 11.20 -18.46 5.70
N ALA A 450 10.46 -17.89 4.74
CA ALA A 450 10.82 -16.62 4.08
C ALA A 450 11.03 -15.46 5.07
N GLN A 451 10.36 -15.46 6.23
CA GLN A 451 10.52 -14.40 7.24
C GLN A 451 11.96 -14.31 7.78
N ALA A 452 12.65 -15.44 7.92
CA ALA A 452 14.06 -15.48 8.30
C ALA A 452 15.00 -14.94 7.21
N GLY A 453 14.54 -14.84 5.96
CA GLY A 453 15.30 -14.34 4.82
C GLY A 453 15.56 -12.82 4.81
N SER A 454 15.05 -12.07 5.81
CA SER A 454 15.30 -10.63 5.93
C SER A 454 16.78 -10.30 5.94
N ALA A 455 17.60 -11.12 6.62
CA ALA A 455 19.05 -10.95 6.70
C ALA A 455 19.75 -11.09 5.33
N ALA A 456 19.25 -11.94 4.43
CA ALA A 456 19.80 -12.09 3.09
C ALA A 456 19.51 -10.85 2.22
N ILE A 457 18.32 -10.27 2.34
CA ILE A 457 17.97 -8.99 1.69
C ILE A 457 18.88 -7.87 2.21
N ASP A 458 19.06 -7.79 3.54
CA ASP A 458 19.94 -6.80 4.16
C ASP A 458 21.39 -6.95 3.70
N ALA A 459 21.89 -8.19 3.62
CA ALA A 459 23.22 -8.49 3.11
C ALA A 459 23.41 -8.05 1.64
N LEU A 460 22.38 -8.19 0.79
CA LEU A 460 22.43 -7.70 -0.59
C LEU A 460 22.54 -6.17 -0.64
N LEU A 461 21.74 -5.46 0.15
CA LEU A 461 21.73 -3.99 0.16
C LEU A 461 23.08 -3.43 0.67
N VAL A 462 23.67 -4.04 1.69
CA VAL A 462 25.00 -3.68 2.18
C VAL A 462 26.06 -3.98 1.11
N TRP A 463 25.98 -5.15 0.46
CA TRP A 463 26.91 -5.50 -0.63
C TRP A 463 26.85 -4.50 -1.79
N VAL A 464 25.65 -4.05 -2.20
CA VAL A 464 25.52 -3.00 -3.23
C VAL A 464 26.15 -1.70 -2.73
N ALA A 465 25.87 -1.28 -1.49
CA ALA A 465 26.35 -0.03 -0.92
C ALA A 465 27.89 0.04 -0.78
N GLN A 466 28.55 -1.10 -0.58
CA GLN A 466 30.00 -1.22 -0.43
C GLN A 466 30.75 -1.33 -1.76
N ARG A 467 30.05 -1.59 -2.87
CA ARG A 467 30.70 -1.79 -4.18
C ARG A 467 31.50 -0.57 -4.64
N ARG A 468 32.58 -0.87 -5.34
CA ARG A 468 33.41 0.11 -6.09
C ARG A 468 33.48 -0.33 -7.54
N VAL A 469 33.50 0.59 -8.48
CA VAL A 469 33.68 0.30 -9.92
C VAL A 469 35.06 -0.36 -10.13
N GLY A 470 35.10 -1.48 -10.85
CA GLY A 470 36.31 -2.25 -11.11
C GLY A 470 36.49 -3.51 -10.24
N GLU A 471 35.76 -3.67 -9.15
CA GLU A 471 35.73 -4.92 -8.41
C GLU A 471 34.90 -5.96 -9.16
N LYS A 472 35.56 -7.03 -9.67
CA LYS A 472 34.88 -8.24 -10.16
C LYS A 472 34.10 -8.86 -8.98
N ALA A 473 32.91 -9.40 -9.26
CA ALA A 473 32.24 -10.23 -8.28
C ALA A 473 33.22 -11.34 -7.84
N PRO A 474 33.41 -11.59 -6.54
CA PRO A 474 34.27 -12.68 -6.10
C PRO A 474 33.67 -13.99 -6.61
N LEU A 475 34.39 -14.65 -7.51
CA LEU A 475 34.10 -16.02 -7.91
C LEU A 475 34.36 -16.90 -6.69
N LEU A 476 33.45 -17.78 -6.37
CA LEU A 476 33.70 -18.86 -5.39
C LEU A 476 34.82 -19.72 -5.95
N GLU A 477 35.97 -19.73 -5.27
CA GLU A 477 36.92 -20.82 -5.42
C GLU A 477 36.20 -22.10 -4.90
N ASN A 478 36.05 -23.06 -5.80
CA ASN A 478 35.48 -24.38 -5.48
C ASN A 478 36.45 -25.06 -4.47
N GLU A 479 36.01 -25.22 -3.23
CA GLU A 479 36.48 -26.25 -2.31
C GLU A 479 35.37 -27.31 -2.12
#